data_1cabb0dc43b3786070aecc6b37d1065a
#
_entry.id   1cabb0dc43b3786070aecc6b37d1065a
#
_cell.length_a   1.000
_cell.length_b   1.000
_cell.length_c   1.000
_cell.angle_alpha   90.00
_cell.angle_beta   90.00
_cell.angle_gamma   90.00
#
_symmetry.space_group_name_H-M   'P 1'
#
loop_
_entity.id
_entity.type
_entity.pdbx_description
1 polymer ?
#
loop_
_entity_poly.entity_id
_entity_poly.type
_entity_poly.pdbx_seq_one_letter_code
_entity_poly.pdbx_strand_id
1 'polypeptide(L)'
;FQDHQLLPYMKIGDQLEVVAKLKGEKDASKRKEEVKGLLAELGIENCYGQYPNQMSGGQKQRAAIARAFIGNPQLILADEPTASLDPERGKEIAQLIQREVKSKHKSAIMVTHDRSVLEYVDTVYEMKKGKLVRL
;
A
#
# COMPACT_ATOMS: atom_id res chain seq x y z
N PHE A 1 9.76 -3.02 0.31
CA PHE A 1 10.85 -2.53 1.13
C PHE A 1 10.58 -2.79 2.60
N GLN A 2 11.60 -3.16 3.36
CA GLN A 2 11.45 -3.57 4.75
C GLN A 2 11.02 -2.44 5.67
N ASP A 3 11.43 -1.23 5.39
CA ASP A 3 11.09 -0.04 6.16
C ASP A 3 9.88 0.71 5.59
N HIS A 4 9.25 0.13 4.55
CA HIS A 4 8.12 0.70 3.82
C HIS A 4 8.42 2.08 3.22
N GLN A 5 9.68 2.52 3.25
CA GLN A 5 10.15 3.82 2.73
C GLN A 5 9.37 5.02 3.26
N LEU A 6 8.83 4.92 4.47
CA LEU A 6 8.20 6.05 5.14
C LEU A 6 9.27 6.98 5.70
N LEU A 7 9.01 8.29 5.64
CA LEU A 7 9.94 9.29 6.15
C LEU A 7 9.85 9.32 7.67
N PRO A 8 10.94 8.99 8.40
CA PRO A 8 10.86 8.82 9.86
C PRO A 8 10.63 10.11 10.65
N TYR A 9 10.91 11.24 10.06
CA TYR A 9 10.82 12.55 10.70
C TYR A 9 9.58 13.35 10.32
N MET A 10 8.65 12.75 9.56
CA MET A 10 7.39 13.41 9.20
C MET A 10 6.21 12.58 9.70
N LYS A 11 5.17 13.26 10.15
CA LYS A 11 3.90 12.61 10.48
C LYS A 11 3.31 11.96 9.24
N ILE A 12 2.58 10.87 9.43
CA ILE A 12 2.01 10.10 8.32
C ILE A 12 1.11 10.98 7.45
N GLY A 13 0.22 11.75 8.05
CA GLY A 13 -0.66 12.63 7.30
C GLY A 13 0.12 13.62 6.43
N ASP A 14 1.16 14.21 6.99
CA ASP A 14 1.95 15.22 6.29
C ASP A 14 2.68 14.62 5.09
N GLN A 15 3.33 13.46 5.26
CA GLN A 15 4.08 12.86 4.16
C GLN A 15 3.16 12.34 3.04
N LEU A 16 1.96 11.88 3.37
CA LEU A 16 0.99 11.48 2.36
C LEU A 16 0.41 12.70 1.63
N GLU A 17 0.18 13.81 2.33
CA GLU A 17 -0.27 15.04 1.68
C GLU A 17 0.79 15.61 0.72
N VAL A 18 2.08 15.46 1.03
CA VAL A 18 3.15 15.81 0.11
C VAL A 18 3.05 15.00 -1.19
N VAL A 19 2.79 13.69 -1.08
CA VAL A 19 2.61 12.83 -2.26
C VAL A 19 1.42 13.30 -3.09
N ALA A 20 0.30 13.63 -2.45
CA ALA A 20 -0.89 14.15 -3.15
C ALA A 20 -0.56 15.44 -3.91
N LYS A 21 0.21 16.34 -3.30
CA LYS A 21 0.65 17.57 -3.93
C LYS A 21 1.53 17.29 -5.15
N LEU A 22 2.49 16.38 -5.01
CA LEU A 22 3.38 15.99 -6.10
C LEU A 22 2.63 15.34 -7.27
N LYS A 23 1.51 14.69 -6.99
CA LYS A 23 0.67 14.08 -8.02
C LYS A 23 -0.33 15.06 -8.65
N GLY A 24 -0.32 16.31 -8.22
CA GLY A 24 -1.05 17.38 -8.90
C GLY A 24 -2.22 17.99 -8.14
N GLU A 25 -2.56 17.51 -6.93
CA GLU A 25 -3.65 18.12 -6.17
C GLU A 25 -3.14 19.38 -5.46
N LYS A 26 -3.58 20.52 -5.95
CA LYS A 26 -3.11 21.84 -5.46
C LYS A 26 -3.90 22.34 -4.25
N ASP A 27 -5.12 21.87 -4.05
CA ASP A 27 -5.99 22.30 -2.95
C ASP A 27 -5.62 21.57 -1.67
N ALA A 28 -5.17 22.30 -0.66
CA ALA A 28 -4.76 21.73 0.62
C ALA A 28 -5.90 20.99 1.33
N SER A 29 -7.11 21.51 1.26
CA SER A 29 -8.28 20.87 1.86
C SER A 29 -8.59 19.54 1.20
N LYS A 30 -8.49 19.46 -0.12
CA LYS A 30 -8.72 18.23 -0.87
C LYS A 30 -7.64 17.19 -0.59
N ARG A 31 -6.38 17.61 -0.47
CA ARG A 31 -5.28 16.70 -0.09
C ARG A 31 -5.55 16.06 1.27
N LYS A 32 -5.91 16.89 2.25
CA LYS A 32 -6.18 16.41 3.60
C LYS A 32 -7.36 15.45 3.62
N GLU A 33 -8.42 15.76 2.90
CA GLU A 33 -9.60 14.93 2.79
C GLU A 33 -9.27 13.58 2.15
N GLU A 34 -8.52 13.58 1.05
CA GLU A 34 -8.10 12.35 0.38
C GLU A 34 -7.26 11.47 1.29
N VAL A 35 -6.26 12.04 1.96
CA VAL A 35 -5.37 11.30 2.86
C VAL A 35 -6.16 10.71 4.03
N LYS A 36 -6.98 11.52 4.69
CA LYS A 36 -7.80 11.04 5.81
C LYS A 36 -8.75 9.94 5.39
N GLY A 37 -9.36 10.08 4.21
CA GLY A 37 -10.28 9.08 3.67
C GLY A 37 -9.56 7.75 3.42
N LEU A 38 -8.39 7.77 2.82
CA LEU A 38 -7.61 6.56 2.57
C LEU A 38 -7.16 5.89 3.87
N LEU A 39 -6.70 6.67 4.83
CA LEU A 39 -6.29 6.11 6.14
C LEU A 39 -7.49 5.47 6.84
N ALA A 40 -8.67 6.07 6.76
CA ALA A 40 -9.88 5.50 7.34
C ALA A 40 -10.28 4.20 6.65
N GLU A 41 -10.24 4.15 5.31
CA GLU A 41 -10.53 2.93 4.56
C GLU A 41 -9.62 1.77 4.96
N LEU A 42 -8.37 2.08 5.32
CA LEU A 42 -7.37 1.08 5.70
C LEU A 42 -7.33 0.83 7.22
N GLY A 43 -8.23 1.47 7.97
CA GLY A 43 -8.35 1.26 9.41
C GLY A 43 -7.25 1.90 10.25
N ILE A 44 -6.58 2.90 9.72
CA ILE A 44 -5.48 3.59 10.40
C ILE A 44 -5.66 5.11 10.47
N GLU A 45 -6.90 5.59 10.50
CA GLU A 45 -7.18 7.03 10.60
C GLU A 45 -6.54 7.67 11.83
N ASN A 46 -6.36 6.91 12.91
CA ASN A 46 -5.68 7.39 14.12
C ASN A 46 -4.19 7.62 13.93
N CYS A 47 -3.62 7.13 12.83
CA CYS A 47 -2.20 7.30 12.54
C CYS A 47 -1.87 8.61 11.82
N TYR A 48 -2.88 9.39 11.44
CA TYR A 48 -2.67 10.65 10.71
C TYR A 48 -1.66 11.58 11.38
N GLY A 49 -1.73 11.72 12.69
CA GLY A 49 -0.83 12.57 13.47
C GLY A 49 0.37 11.87 14.06
N GLN A 50 0.62 10.61 13.68
CA GLN A 50 1.73 9.83 14.24
C GLN A 50 2.96 9.84 13.33
N TYR A 51 4.12 9.68 13.96
CA TYR A 51 5.36 9.40 13.24
C TYR A 51 5.50 7.88 13.02
N PRO A 52 6.28 7.45 12.01
CA PRO A 52 6.45 6.02 11.75
C PRO A 52 6.93 5.21 12.97
N ASN A 53 7.78 5.79 13.82
CA ASN A 53 8.28 5.08 15.00
C ASN A 53 7.22 4.84 16.08
N GLN A 54 6.06 5.45 15.96
CA GLN A 54 4.92 5.26 16.86
C GLN A 54 3.93 4.21 16.34
N MET A 55 4.22 3.61 15.19
CA MET A 55 3.31 2.71 14.50
C MET A 55 3.82 1.28 14.51
N SER A 56 2.90 0.32 14.50
CA SER A 56 3.24 -1.09 14.31
C SER A 56 3.70 -1.37 12.87
N GLY A 57 4.31 -2.54 12.65
CA GLY A 57 4.69 -2.96 11.31
C GLY A 57 3.51 -3.03 10.35
N GLY A 58 2.37 -3.56 10.81
CA GLY A 58 1.15 -3.62 10.01
C GLY A 58 0.58 -2.26 9.68
N GLN A 59 0.62 -1.32 10.63
CA GLN A 59 0.18 0.05 10.39
C GLN A 59 1.07 0.76 9.38
N LYS A 60 2.39 0.58 9.48
CA LYS A 60 3.33 1.14 8.49
C LYS A 60 3.05 0.60 7.09
N GLN A 61 2.78 -0.70 6.99
CA GLN A 61 2.46 -1.32 5.70
C GLN A 61 1.16 -0.77 5.13
N ARG A 62 0.15 -0.58 5.97
CA ARG A 62 -1.11 0.02 5.54
C ARG A 62 -0.92 1.48 5.09
N ALA A 63 -0.07 2.23 5.76
CA ALA A 63 0.26 3.60 5.33
C ALA A 63 0.96 3.60 3.96
N ALA A 64 1.85 2.64 3.71
CA ALA A 64 2.50 2.50 2.41
C ALA A 64 1.48 2.15 1.31
N ILE A 65 0.50 1.31 1.63
CA ILE A 65 -0.60 0.98 0.70
C ILE A 65 -1.44 2.24 0.42
N ALA A 66 -1.80 3.00 1.44
CA ALA A 66 -2.53 4.25 1.27
C ALA A 66 -1.78 5.20 0.33
N ARG A 67 -0.47 5.33 0.52
CA ARG A 67 0.38 6.16 -0.33
C ARG A 67 0.31 5.74 -1.80
N ALA A 68 0.26 4.44 -2.05
CA ALA A 68 0.18 3.93 -3.42
C ALA A 68 -1.12 4.32 -4.13
N PHE A 69 -2.21 4.50 -3.38
CA PHE A 69 -3.51 4.85 -3.96
C PHE A 69 -3.75 6.36 -4.09
N ILE A 70 -2.87 7.19 -3.54
CA ILE A 70 -3.02 8.64 -3.67
C ILE A 70 -2.94 9.06 -5.13
N GLY A 71 -3.79 10.01 -5.53
CA GLY A 71 -3.84 10.48 -6.91
C GLY A 71 -4.67 9.59 -7.83
N ASN A 72 -5.33 8.60 -7.30
CA ASN A 72 -6.25 7.72 -8.04
C ASN A 72 -5.59 7.05 -9.26
N PRO A 73 -4.42 6.37 -9.08
CA PRO A 73 -3.74 5.71 -10.20
C PRO A 73 -4.54 4.52 -10.72
N GLN A 74 -4.36 4.17 -12.00
CA GLN A 74 -5.01 3.00 -12.59
C GLN A 74 -4.25 1.70 -12.31
N LEU A 75 -2.94 1.79 -12.12
CA LEU A 75 -2.07 0.64 -11.88
C LEU A 75 -1.32 0.81 -10.57
N ILE A 76 -1.38 -0.22 -9.74
CA ILE A 76 -0.67 -0.29 -8.46
C ILE A 76 0.45 -1.30 -8.60
N LEU A 77 1.65 -0.92 -8.16
CA LEU A 77 2.79 -1.82 -8.11
C LEU A 77 3.13 -2.13 -6.66
N ALA A 78 3.15 -3.41 -6.31
CA ALA A 78 3.47 -3.87 -4.97
C ALA A 78 4.68 -4.81 -5.03
N ASP A 79 5.80 -4.38 -4.47
CA ASP A 79 7.04 -5.15 -4.45
C ASP A 79 7.25 -5.72 -3.06
N GLU A 80 7.09 -7.05 -2.93
CA GLU A 80 7.23 -7.78 -1.68
C GLU A 80 6.42 -7.16 -0.53
N PRO A 81 5.10 -6.93 -0.72
CA PRO A 81 4.31 -6.17 0.26
C PRO A 81 4.11 -6.91 1.58
N THR A 82 4.36 -8.22 1.62
CA THR A 82 4.21 -9.02 2.83
C THR A 82 5.54 -9.41 3.46
N ALA A 83 6.66 -8.96 2.91
CA ALA A 83 7.98 -9.21 3.48
C ALA A 83 8.05 -8.64 4.88
N SER A 84 8.73 -9.33 5.79
CA SER A 84 8.89 -8.94 7.19
C SER A 84 7.63 -9.11 8.05
N LEU A 85 6.53 -9.57 7.49
CA LEU A 85 5.31 -9.85 8.25
C LEU A 85 5.20 -11.36 8.52
N ASP A 86 4.58 -11.71 9.65
CA ASP A 86 4.24 -13.10 9.89
C ASP A 86 3.15 -13.57 8.90
N PRO A 87 2.93 -14.89 8.73
CA PRO A 87 2.01 -15.39 7.72
C PRO A 87 0.58 -14.84 7.83
N GLU A 88 0.05 -14.69 9.03
CA GLU A 88 -1.31 -14.18 9.21
C GLU A 88 -1.43 -12.73 8.78
N ARG A 89 -0.48 -11.90 9.21
CA ARG A 89 -0.46 -10.48 8.83
C ARG A 89 -0.19 -10.30 7.34
N GLY A 90 0.66 -11.15 6.78
CA GLY A 90 0.91 -11.16 5.34
C GLY A 90 -0.37 -11.40 4.54
N LYS A 91 -1.18 -12.36 4.97
CA LYS A 91 -2.47 -12.64 4.34
C LYS A 91 -3.44 -11.48 4.48
N GLU A 92 -3.49 -10.86 5.65
CA GLU A 92 -4.34 -9.67 5.87
C GLU A 92 -3.98 -8.55 4.91
N ILE A 93 -2.68 -8.30 4.71
CA ILE A 93 -2.21 -7.26 3.80
C ILE A 93 -2.55 -7.62 2.35
N ALA A 94 -2.36 -8.87 1.94
CA ALA A 94 -2.70 -9.32 0.59
C ALA A 94 -4.21 -9.18 0.33
N GLN A 95 -5.05 -9.55 1.29
CA GLN A 95 -6.49 -9.36 1.20
C GLN A 95 -6.87 -7.90 1.11
N LEU A 96 -6.20 -7.05 1.87
CA LEU A 96 -6.44 -5.61 1.87
C LEU A 96 -6.12 -5.01 0.51
N ILE A 97 -4.99 -5.37 -0.09
CA ILE A 97 -4.63 -4.92 -1.42
C ILE A 97 -5.67 -5.39 -2.45
N GLN A 98 -6.06 -6.66 -2.38
CA GLN A 98 -7.08 -7.22 -3.27
C GLN A 98 -8.38 -6.43 -3.18
N ARG A 99 -8.86 -6.19 -1.97
CA ARG A 99 -10.11 -5.48 -1.73
C ARG A 99 -10.05 -4.04 -2.28
N GLU A 100 -8.96 -3.33 -2.01
CA GLU A 100 -8.81 -1.95 -2.46
C GLU A 100 -8.70 -1.85 -3.98
N VAL A 101 -7.96 -2.76 -4.59
CA VAL A 101 -7.82 -2.82 -6.04
C VAL A 101 -9.17 -3.09 -6.70
N LYS A 102 -9.91 -4.08 -6.21
CA LYS A 102 -11.18 -4.47 -6.81
C LYS A 102 -12.27 -3.43 -6.57
N SER A 103 -12.38 -2.90 -5.36
CA SER A 103 -13.42 -1.90 -5.05
C SER A 103 -13.23 -0.60 -5.80
N LYS A 104 -12.00 -0.25 -6.12
CA LYS A 104 -11.65 0.97 -6.85
C LYS A 104 -11.48 0.75 -8.36
N HIS A 105 -11.73 -0.46 -8.84
CA HIS A 105 -11.60 -0.84 -10.25
C HIS A 105 -10.21 -0.55 -10.81
N LYS A 106 -9.18 -0.92 -10.04
CA LYS A 106 -7.78 -0.75 -10.44
C LYS A 106 -7.19 -2.07 -10.89
N SER A 107 -5.98 -2.01 -11.42
CA SER A 107 -5.14 -3.17 -11.70
C SER A 107 -3.91 -3.12 -10.80
N ALA A 108 -3.40 -4.29 -10.42
CA ALA A 108 -2.20 -4.35 -9.59
C ALA A 108 -1.27 -5.44 -10.09
N ILE A 109 0.03 -5.17 -9.97
CA ILE A 109 1.07 -6.16 -10.19
C ILE A 109 1.81 -6.31 -8.87
N MET A 110 1.86 -7.54 -8.37
CA MET A 110 2.55 -7.86 -7.14
C MET A 110 3.74 -8.76 -7.44
N VAL A 111 4.90 -8.39 -6.93
CA VAL A 111 6.11 -9.23 -6.98
C VAL A 111 6.30 -9.81 -5.58
N THR A 112 6.39 -11.14 -5.48
CA THR A 112 6.52 -11.79 -4.19
C THR A 112 7.17 -13.16 -4.29
N HIS A 113 7.84 -13.56 -3.22
CA HIS A 113 8.31 -14.94 -3.01
C HIS A 113 7.34 -15.73 -2.12
N ASP A 114 6.33 -15.06 -1.57
CA ASP A 114 5.38 -15.65 -0.63
C ASP A 114 4.23 -16.33 -1.38
N ARG A 115 4.27 -17.66 -1.45
CA ARG A 115 3.24 -18.44 -2.13
C ARG A 115 1.90 -18.42 -1.39
N SER A 116 1.89 -18.11 -0.11
CA SER A 116 0.65 -18.10 0.67
C SER A 116 -0.32 -17.01 0.26
N VAL A 117 0.14 -16.00 -0.47
CA VAL A 117 -0.72 -14.89 -0.92
C VAL A 117 -1.28 -15.09 -2.34
N LEU A 118 -0.90 -16.16 -3.02
CA LEU A 118 -1.31 -16.38 -4.40
C LEU A 118 -2.82 -16.61 -4.56
N GLU A 119 -3.51 -17.04 -3.50
CA GLU A 119 -4.96 -17.22 -3.51
C GLU A 119 -5.72 -15.88 -3.61
N TYR A 120 -5.05 -14.76 -3.35
CA TYR A 120 -5.68 -13.43 -3.38
C TYR A 120 -5.47 -12.69 -4.71
N VAL A 121 -4.88 -13.35 -5.70
CA VAL A 121 -4.62 -12.75 -7.00
C VAL A 121 -5.37 -13.49 -8.10
N ASP A 122 -5.62 -12.81 -9.22
CA ASP A 122 -6.39 -13.38 -10.32
C ASP A 122 -5.53 -14.24 -11.23
N THR A 123 -4.28 -13.84 -11.48
CA THR A 123 -3.37 -14.51 -12.41
C THR A 123 -1.98 -14.56 -11.81
N VAL A 124 -1.30 -15.70 -11.94
CA VAL A 124 0.05 -15.88 -11.43
C VAL A 124 1.00 -16.16 -12.58
N TYR A 125 2.13 -15.46 -12.56
CA TYR A 125 3.25 -15.72 -13.46
C TYR A 125 4.48 -16.09 -12.63
N GLU A 126 5.22 -17.06 -13.10
CA GLU A 126 6.47 -17.44 -12.46
C GLU A 126 7.64 -16.94 -13.31
N MET A 127 8.64 -16.34 -12.68
CA MET A 127 9.87 -15.93 -13.36
C MET A 127 10.83 -17.11 -13.36
N LYS A 128 11.11 -17.64 -14.56
CA LYS A 128 12.06 -18.74 -14.74
C LYS A 128 13.08 -18.36 -15.81
N LYS A 129 14.37 -18.37 -15.42
CA LYS A 129 15.48 -18.13 -16.35
C LYS A 129 15.25 -16.88 -17.24
N GLY A 130 14.79 -15.80 -16.61
CA GLY A 130 14.55 -14.54 -17.31
C GLY A 130 13.27 -14.48 -18.13
N LYS A 131 12.39 -15.48 -18.01
CA LYS A 131 11.12 -15.52 -18.73
C LYS A 131 9.96 -15.61 -17.75
N LEU A 132 8.84 -14.96 -18.12
CA LEU A 132 7.59 -15.07 -17.38
C LEU A 132 6.77 -16.23 -17.96
N VAL A 133 6.33 -17.11 -17.06
CA VAL A 133 5.50 -18.26 -17.42
C VAL A 133 4.20 -18.17 -16.64
N ARG A 134 3.06 -18.15 -17.34
CA ARG A 134 1.76 -18.14 -16.70
C ARG A 134 1.48 -19.51 -16.08
N LEU A 135 1.07 -19.53 -14.81
CA LEU A 135 0.69 -20.76 -14.11
C LEU A 135 -0.81 -21.03 -14.19
#